data_5246048bc9ac9450f64942b5cbba0352
#
_entry.id   5246048bc9ac9450f64942b5cbba0352
#
_cell.length_a   1.000
_cell.length_b   1.000
_cell.length_c   1.000
_cell.angle_alpha   90.00
_cell.angle_beta   90.00
_cell.angle_gamma   90.00
#
_symmetry.space_group_name_H-M   'P 1'
#
loop_
_entity.id
_entity.type
_entity.pdbx_description
1 polymer ?
#
loop_
_entity_poly.entity_id
_entity_poly.type
_entity_poly.pdbx_seq_one_letter_code
_entity_poly.pdbx_strand_id
1 'polypeptide(L)'
;LCRIKGITEDSYRQYFVERKDQEAVEHLFYLTSGLKSQIIGEDQILTQVKDALNLARENFAADGVLEVLFRMAATAGKRIKTEVPFSHGNPSVIHQAIGFLAEKGYSLRDKTCMVIGNGEMGKVAAQALQEAGADVTVTIRQYRSGVVNIPLGCKRINYGDRMEYVPQCDLVVSATASPNFTLREELFQGIRTKDDLILI
;
A
#
# COMPACT_ATOMS: atom_id res chain seq x y z
N LEU A 1 22.91 -5.27 -7.85
CA LEU A 1 22.01 -4.76 -6.81
C LEU A 1 22.77 -4.51 -5.50
N CYS A 2 23.50 -5.51 -4.96
CA CYS A 2 24.29 -5.38 -3.72
C CYS A 2 25.21 -4.16 -3.72
N ARG A 3 25.99 -3.97 -4.81
CA ARG A 3 26.89 -2.81 -4.95
C ARG A 3 26.15 -1.47 -4.95
N ILE A 4 24.95 -1.38 -5.58
CA ILE A 4 24.13 -0.16 -5.63
C ILE A 4 23.54 0.16 -4.25
N LYS A 5 23.22 -0.87 -3.47
CA LYS A 5 22.62 -0.73 -2.13
C LYS A 5 23.64 -0.72 -1.00
N GLY A 6 24.95 -0.84 -1.30
CA GLY A 6 26.01 -0.89 -0.30
C GLY A 6 25.96 -2.15 0.59
N ILE A 7 25.38 -3.24 0.09
CA ILE A 7 25.24 -4.52 0.79
C ILE A 7 26.43 -5.40 0.40
N THR A 8 27.10 -6.03 1.36
CA THR A 8 28.19 -6.97 1.08
C THR A 8 27.64 -8.30 0.52
N GLU A 9 28.41 -8.98 -0.30
CA GLU A 9 28.00 -10.27 -0.89
C GLU A 9 27.71 -11.33 0.20
N ASP A 10 28.44 -11.30 1.28
CA ASP A 10 28.25 -12.24 2.42
C ASP A 10 26.95 -12.01 3.16
N SER A 11 26.44 -10.78 3.19
CA SER A 11 25.21 -10.42 3.92
C SER A 11 23.96 -10.41 3.05
N TYR A 12 24.06 -10.53 1.71
CA TYR A 12 22.90 -10.38 0.83
C TYR A 12 21.82 -11.43 1.08
N ARG A 13 22.21 -12.65 1.47
CA ARG A 13 21.28 -13.79 1.64
C ARG A 13 20.22 -13.56 2.71
N GLN A 14 20.47 -12.72 3.68
CA GLN A 14 19.49 -12.37 4.71
C GLN A 14 18.41 -11.38 4.18
N TYR A 15 18.68 -10.72 3.04
CA TYR A 15 17.76 -9.73 2.44
C TYR A 15 17.12 -10.22 1.15
N PHE A 16 17.70 -11.25 0.49
CA PHE A 16 17.25 -11.74 -0.80
C PHE A 16 17.05 -13.24 -0.79
N VAL A 17 16.00 -13.66 -1.46
CA VAL A 17 15.75 -15.07 -1.78
C VAL A 17 16.03 -15.26 -3.27
N GLU A 18 16.98 -16.13 -3.61
CA GLU A 18 17.27 -16.51 -4.98
C GLU A 18 16.49 -17.74 -5.38
N ARG A 19 15.84 -17.71 -6.53
CA ARG A 19 15.13 -18.83 -7.15
C ARG A 19 15.60 -18.98 -8.59
N LYS A 20 15.73 -20.23 -9.05
CA LYS A 20 16.23 -20.54 -10.39
C LYS A 20 15.29 -21.51 -11.11
N ASP A 21 15.39 -21.51 -12.42
CA ASP A 21 14.73 -22.44 -13.33
C ASP A 21 13.22 -22.57 -13.00
N GLN A 22 12.74 -23.77 -12.82
CA GLN A 22 11.34 -24.08 -12.55
C GLN A 22 10.82 -23.39 -11.28
N GLU A 23 11.64 -23.32 -10.23
CA GLU A 23 11.24 -22.67 -8.97
C GLU A 23 10.94 -21.17 -9.17
N ALA A 24 11.74 -20.50 -10.02
CA ALA A 24 11.51 -19.10 -10.35
C ALA A 24 10.21 -18.91 -11.13
N VAL A 25 9.92 -19.78 -12.08
CA VAL A 25 8.67 -19.78 -12.86
C VAL A 25 7.47 -20.01 -11.94
N GLU A 26 7.48 -21.06 -11.13
CA GLU A 26 6.41 -21.35 -10.18
C GLU A 26 6.16 -20.19 -9.22
N HIS A 27 7.24 -19.62 -8.71
CA HIS A 27 7.13 -18.46 -7.81
C HIS A 27 6.46 -17.27 -8.49
N LEU A 28 6.78 -16.97 -9.76
CA LEU A 28 6.15 -15.89 -10.51
C LEU A 28 4.64 -16.11 -10.66
N PHE A 29 4.20 -17.34 -10.94
CA PHE A 29 2.79 -17.67 -11.06
C PHE A 29 2.05 -17.56 -9.71
N TYR A 30 2.62 -18.07 -8.63
CA TYR A 30 2.07 -17.90 -7.28
C TYR A 30 2.01 -16.42 -6.86
N LEU A 31 3.06 -15.65 -7.16
CA LEU A 31 3.12 -14.22 -6.86
C LEU A 31 2.01 -13.46 -7.60
N THR A 32 1.91 -13.68 -8.92
CA THR A 32 0.93 -12.99 -9.78
C THR A 32 -0.51 -13.31 -9.42
N SER A 33 -0.74 -14.50 -8.87
CA SER A 33 -2.04 -14.93 -8.35
C SER A 33 -2.36 -14.36 -6.97
N GLY A 34 -1.40 -13.67 -6.32
CA GLY A 34 -1.56 -13.14 -4.97
C GLY A 34 -1.44 -14.20 -3.86
N LEU A 35 -1.02 -15.43 -4.19
CA LEU A 35 -0.91 -16.53 -3.21
C LEU A 35 0.34 -16.43 -2.32
N LYS A 36 1.28 -15.56 -2.64
CA LYS A 36 2.50 -15.28 -1.86
C LYS A 36 2.44 -13.94 -1.11
N SER A 37 1.30 -13.26 -1.17
CA SER A 37 1.06 -12.06 -0.39
C SER A 37 0.62 -12.38 1.04
N GLN A 38 0.89 -11.48 1.97
CA GLN A 38 0.27 -11.53 3.30
C GLN A 38 -1.24 -11.36 3.21
N ILE A 39 -1.71 -10.64 2.20
CA ILE A 39 -3.12 -10.53 1.83
C ILE A 39 -3.34 -11.39 0.61
N ILE A 40 -3.92 -12.57 0.81
CA ILE A 40 -4.17 -13.50 -0.28
C ILE A 40 -5.11 -12.87 -1.32
N GLY A 41 -4.68 -12.88 -2.58
CA GLY A 41 -5.47 -12.35 -3.69
C GLY A 41 -5.37 -10.84 -3.90
N GLU A 42 -4.45 -10.14 -3.26
CA GLU A 42 -4.25 -8.68 -3.43
C GLU A 42 -4.09 -8.28 -4.90
N ASP A 43 -4.91 -7.33 -5.37
CA ASP A 43 -4.94 -6.91 -6.78
C ASP A 43 -3.71 -6.11 -7.20
N GLN A 44 -3.09 -5.41 -6.28
CA GLN A 44 -1.94 -4.55 -6.57
C GLN A 44 -0.74 -5.34 -7.12
N ILE A 45 -0.54 -6.58 -6.65
CA ILE A 45 0.58 -7.43 -7.10
C ILE A 45 0.52 -7.67 -8.60
N LEU A 46 -0.65 -7.98 -9.15
CA LEU A 46 -0.81 -8.18 -10.59
C LEU A 46 -0.47 -6.92 -11.38
N THR A 47 -0.85 -5.75 -10.86
CA THR A 47 -0.51 -4.46 -11.47
C THR A 47 1.00 -4.22 -11.42
N GLN A 48 1.63 -4.43 -10.26
CA GLN A 48 3.08 -4.27 -10.09
C GLN A 48 3.89 -5.20 -11.02
N VAL A 49 3.46 -6.44 -11.22
CA VAL A 49 4.11 -7.38 -12.15
C VAL A 49 4.02 -6.89 -13.60
N LYS A 50 2.87 -6.33 -14.00
CA LYS A 50 2.70 -5.75 -15.35
C LYS A 50 3.56 -4.50 -15.54
N ASP A 51 3.59 -3.64 -14.54
CA ASP A 51 4.39 -2.41 -14.57
C ASP A 51 5.88 -2.73 -14.62
N ALA A 52 6.32 -3.76 -13.89
CA ALA A 52 7.70 -4.26 -13.96
C ALA A 52 8.05 -4.78 -15.35
N LEU A 53 7.15 -5.53 -16.01
CA LEU A 53 7.37 -5.98 -17.39
C LEU A 53 7.44 -4.79 -18.36
N ASN A 54 6.56 -3.80 -18.23
CA ASN A 54 6.57 -2.61 -19.06
C ASN A 54 7.87 -1.82 -18.88
N LEU A 55 8.32 -1.64 -17.65
CA LEU A 55 9.59 -0.99 -17.35
C LEU A 55 10.78 -1.76 -17.98
N ALA A 56 10.75 -3.10 -17.90
CA ALA A 56 11.79 -3.93 -18.53
C ALA A 56 11.80 -3.80 -20.06
N ARG A 57 10.64 -3.70 -20.71
CA ARG A 57 10.51 -3.45 -22.16
C ARG A 57 11.12 -2.10 -22.54
N GLU A 58 10.76 -1.05 -21.84
CA GLU A 58 11.24 0.32 -22.09
C GLU A 58 12.77 0.42 -21.97
N ASN A 59 13.37 -0.43 -21.15
CA ASN A 59 14.81 -0.47 -20.92
C ASN A 59 15.54 -1.60 -21.65
N PHE A 60 14.89 -2.27 -22.61
CA PHE A 60 15.45 -3.40 -23.37
C PHE A 60 16.02 -4.52 -22.49
N ALA A 61 15.42 -4.73 -21.31
CA ALA A 61 15.85 -5.70 -20.31
C ALA A 61 14.97 -6.97 -20.30
N ALA A 62 13.98 -7.09 -21.18
CA ALA A 62 13.16 -8.28 -21.37
C ALA A 62 13.41 -8.88 -22.74
N ASP A 63 13.78 -10.15 -22.80
CA ASP A 63 13.82 -10.94 -24.03
C ASP A 63 12.47 -11.60 -24.35
N GLY A 64 12.38 -12.29 -25.47
CA GLY A 64 11.14 -12.95 -25.90
C GLY A 64 10.64 -14.03 -24.92
N VAL A 65 11.53 -14.67 -24.17
CA VAL A 65 11.17 -15.70 -23.17
C VAL A 65 10.53 -15.04 -21.95
N LEU A 66 11.16 -14.02 -21.40
CA LEU A 66 10.64 -13.25 -20.27
C LEU A 66 9.30 -12.57 -20.61
N GLU A 67 9.21 -12.02 -21.82
CA GLU A 67 7.99 -11.41 -22.34
C GLU A 67 6.80 -12.38 -22.30
N VAL A 68 6.99 -13.59 -22.84
CA VAL A 68 5.96 -14.62 -22.87
C VAL A 68 5.63 -15.10 -21.46
N LEU A 69 6.64 -15.37 -20.63
CA LEU A 69 6.50 -15.86 -19.28
C LEU A 69 5.69 -14.92 -18.39
N PHE A 70 6.06 -13.65 -18.36
CA PHE A 70 5.36 -12.65 -17.54
C PHE A 70 3.93 -12.40 -18.01
N ARG A 71 3.70 -12.41 -19.32
CA ARG A 71 2.35 -12.29 -19.90
C ARG A 71 1.47 -13.49 -19.54
N MET A 72 2.01 -14.70 -19.60
CA MET A 72 1.30 -15.93 -19.21
C MET A 72 0.98 -15.91 -17.71
N ALA A 73 1.94 -15.52 -16.86
CA ALA A 73 1.72 -15.41 -15.43
C ALA A 73 0.63 -14.37 -15.10
N ALA A 74 0.64 -13.21 -15.76
CA ALA A 74 -0.39 -12.19 -15.60
C ALA A 74 -1.78 -12.69 -16.04
N THR A 75 -1.84 -13.48 -17.11
CA THR A 75 -3.10 -14.09 -17.59
C THR A 75 -3.62 -15.13 -16.60
N ALA A 76 -2.74 -16.00 -16.10
CA ALA A 76 -3.09 -17.00 -15.09
C ALA A 76 -3.56 -16.33 -13.79
N GLY A 77 -2.86 -15.30 -13.32
CA GLY A 77 -3.26 -14.55 -12.14
C GLY A 77 -4.65 -13.93 -12.25
N LYS A 78 -4.98 -13.33 -13.41
CA LYS A 78 -6.34 -12.84 -13.69
C LYS A 78 -7.38 -13.95 -13.64
N ARG A 79 -7.08 -15.07 -14.29
CA ARG A 79 -7.99 -16.21 -14.37
C ARG A 79 -8.28 -16.78 -12.98
N ILE A 80 -7.26 -17.00 -12.17
CA ILE A 80 -7.40 -17.51 -10.80
C ILE A 80 -8.27 -16.54 -9.97
N LYS A 81 -8.05 -15.25 -10.07
CA LYS A 81 -8.87 -14.23 -9.35
C LYS A 81 -10.33 -14.22 -9.78
N THR A 82 -10.62 -14.60 -11.02
CA THR A 82 -12.00 -14.68 -11.54
C THR A 82 -12.69 -15.98 -11.14
N GLU A 83 -11.95 -17.11 -11.17
CA GLU A 83 -12.51 -18.45 -10.95
C GLU A 83 -12.52 -18.85 -9.47
N VAL A 84 -11.62 -18.28 -8.66
CA VAL A 84 -11.49 -18.60 -7.23
C VAL A 84 -11.75 -17.34 -6.41
N PRO A 85 -12.90 -17.22 -5.75
CA PRO A 85 -13.16 -16.13 -4.83
C PRO A 85 -12.33 -16.33 -3.55
N PHE A 86 -11.20 -15.63 -3.42
CA PHE A 86 -10.32 -15.73 -2.23
C PHE A 86 -10.93 -15.08 -0.98
N SER A 87 -11.85 -14.14 -1.14
CA SER A 87 -12.59 -13.49 -0.05
C SER A 87 -13.79 -12.74 -0.60
N HIS A 88 -14.73 -12.41 0.26
CA HIS A 88 -15.85 -11.52 -0.04
C HIS A 88 -15.35 -10.08 -0.12
N GLY A 89 -15.00 -9.62 -1.31
CA GLY A 89 -14.42 -8.29 -1.57
C GLY A 89 -12.89 -8.28 -1.50
N ASN A 90 -12.25 -7.44 -2.32
CA ASN A 90 -10.79 -7.27 -2.33
C ASN A 90 -10.32 -6.54 -1.05
N PRO A 91 -9.94 -7.22 0.04
CA PRO A 91 -9.48 -6.54 1.22
C PRO A 91 -8.10 -5.94 0.93
N SER A 92 -8.04 -4.63 0.74
CA SER A 92 -6.76 -3.95 0.84
C SER A 92 -6.24 -4.02 2.29
N VAL A 93 -4.95 -3.74 2.49
CA VAL A 93 -4.33 -3.70 3.83
C VAL A 93 -5.18 -2.91 4.82
N ILE A 94 -5.76 -1.79 4.37
CA ILE A 94 -6.59 -0.94 5.24
C ILE A 94 -7.90 -1.63 5.65
N HIS A 95 -8.54 -2.40 4.79
CA HIS A 95 -9.76 -3.14 5.15
C HIS A 95 -9.48 -4.22 6.19
N GLN A 96 -8.32 -4.89 6.09
CA GLN A 96 -7.89 -5.85 7.12
C GLN A 96 -7.59 -5.16 8.44
N ALA A 97 -6.92 -4.01 8.41
CA ALA A 97 -6.65 -3.23 9.62
C ALA A 97 -7.96 -2.77 10.29
N ILE A 98 -8.93 -2.30 9.52
CA ILE A 98 -10.27 -1.93 10.03
C ILE A 98 -10.98 -3.15 10.62
N GLY A 99 -10.95 -4.30 9.94
CA GLY A 99 -11.51 -5.56 10.44
C GLY A 99 -10.88 -5.98 11.77
N PHE A 100 -9.56 -5.93 11.86
CA PHE A 100 -8.83 -6.23 13.09
C PHE A 100 -9.19 -5.29 14.25
N LEU A 101 -9.36 -3.98 13.98
CA LEU A 101 -9.81 -3.03 14.99
C LEU A 101 -11.23 -3.38 15.47
N ALA A 102 -12.13 -3.73 14.54
CA ALA A 102 -13.49 -4.14 14.87
C ALA A 102 -13.53 -5.43 15.73
N GLU A 103 -12.69 -6.43 15.42
CA GLU A 103 -12.52 -7.64 16.22
C GLU A 103 -12.03 -7.34 17.64
N LYS A 104 -11.24 -6.28 17.81
CA LYS A 104 -10.82 -5.78 19.13
C LYS A 104 -11.86 -4.91 19.83
N GLY A 105 -13.05 -4.75 19.24
CA GLY A 105 -14.12 -3.93 19.79
C GLY A 105 -13.98 -2.43 19.55
N TYR A 106 -13.03 -2.02 18.68
CA TYR A 106 -12.84 -0.61 18.34
C TYR A 106 -13.72 -0.20 17.16
N SER A 107 -14.65 0.71 17.40
CA SER A 107 -15.53 1.26 16.36
C SER A 107 -14.94 2.54 15.77
N LEU A 108 -14.93 2.62 14.46
CA LEU A 108 -14.52 3.83 13.72
C LEU A 108 -15.65 4.83 13.50
N ARG A 109 -16.89 4.48 13.86
CA ARG A 109 -18.05 5.39 13.72
C ARG A 109 -17.82 6.67 14.53
N ASP A 110 -18.00 7.80 13.88
CA ASP A 110 -17.81 9.15 14.44
C ASP A 110 -16.40 9.46 14.95
N LYS A 111 -15.41 8.63 14.58
CA LYS A 111 -14.01 8.85 14.91
C LYS A 111 -13.36 9.79 13.91
N THR A 112 -12.47 10.67 14.41
CA THR A 112 -11.68 11.57 13.58
C THR A 112 -10.44 10.85 13.06
N CYS A 113 -10.37 10.64 11.75
CA CYS A 113 -9.29 9.93 11.10
C CYS A 113 -8.51 10.84 10.14
N MET A 114 -7.19 10.71 10.13
CA MET A 114 -6.35 11.39 9.16
C MET A 114 -5.62 10.39 8.27
N VAL A 115 -5.65 10.62 6.96
CA VAL A 115 -4.84 9.87 5.99
C VAL A 115 -3.73 10.75 5.46
N ILE A 116 -2.49 10.35 5.69
CA ILE A 116 -1.31 11.05 5.19
C ILE A 116 -0.96 10.50 3.81
N GLY A 117 -1.24 11.29 2.79
CA GLY A 117 -1.03 10.96 1.38
C GLY A 117 -2.34 10.79 0.60
N ASN A 118 -2.34 11.32 -0.62
CA ASN A 118 -3.49 11.29 -1.55
C ASN A 118 -3.20 10.49 -2.84
N GLY A 119 -2.22 9.58 -2.78
CA GLY A 119 -1.97 8.57 -3.82
C GLY A 119 -3.06 7.49 -3.84
N GLU A 120 -2.90 6.46 -4.67
CA GLU A 120 -3.90 5.39 -4.82
C GLU A 120 -4.22 4.72 -3.47
N MET A 121 -3.19 4.36 -2.68
CA MET A 121 -3.41 3.77 -1.34
C MET A 121 -4.09 4.72 -0.37
N GLY A 122 -3.74 6.00 -0.42
CA GLY A 122 -4.38 7.01 0.42
C GLY A 122 -5.86 7.20 0.11
N LYS A 123 -6.24 7.15 -1.16
CA LYS A 123 -7.65 7.20 -1.58
C LYS A 123 -8.43 5.96 -1.10
N VAL A 124 -7.84 4.77 -1.29
CA VAL A 124 -8.45 3.51 -0.82
C VAL A 124 -8.61 3.54 0.71
N ALA A 125 -7.59 4.01 1.44
CA ALA A 125 -7.66 4.13 2.89
C ALA A 125 -8.74 5.12 3.33
N ALA A 126 -8.80 6.29 2.70
CA ALA A 126 -9.79 7.32 3.02
C ALA A 126 -11.22 6.83 2.78
N GLN A 127 -11.44 6.15 1.65
CA GLN A 127 -12.75 5.58 1.32
C GLN A 127 -13.17 4.49 2.32
N ALA A 128 -12.28 3.55 2.64
CA ALA A 128 -12.57 2.47 3.59
C ALA A 128 -12.90 3.01 5.00
N LEU A 129 -12.19 4.04 5.45
CA LEU A 129 -12.46 4.69 6.74
C LEU A 129 -13.82 5.40 6.74
N GLN A 130 -14.19 6.08 5.64
CA GLN A 130 -15.52 6.69 5.49
C GLN A 130 -16.63 5.63 5.49
N GLU A 131 -16.45 4.52 4.77
CA GLU A 131 -17.40 3.40 4.75
C GLU A 131 -17.60 2.80 6.16
N ALA A 132 -16.55 2.84 6.98
CA ALA A 132 -16.61 2.46 8.40
C ALA A 132 -17.25 3.53 9.31
N GLY A 133 -17.66 4.68 8.76
CA GLY A 133 -18.38 5.76 9.46
C GLY A 133 -17.47 6.80 10.11
N ALA A 134 -16.20 6.88 9.76
CA ALA A 134 -15.26 7.87 10.28
C ALA A 134 -15.39 9.24 9.56
N ASP A 135 -15.05 10.32 10.29
CA ASP A 135 -14.80 11.64 9.74
C ASP A 135 -13.33 11.70 9.23
N VAL A 136 -13.17 11.73 7.91
CA VAL A 136 -11.86 11.53 7.29
C VAL A 136 -11.29 12.82 6.73
N THR A 137 -10.06 13.11 7.12
CA THR A 137 -9.25 14.21 6.57
C THR A 137 -8.03 13.66 5.84
N VAL A 138 -7.82 14.07 4.59
CA VAL A 138 -6.68 13.65 3.76
C VAL A 138 -5.66 14.76 3.66
N THR A 139 -4.39 14.44 3.88
CA THR A 139 -3.33 15.42 3.64
C THR A 139 -2.95 15.47 2.17
N ILE A 140 -2.74 16.66 1.66
CA ILE A 140 -2.30 16.91 0.29
C ILE A 140 -1.01 17.71 0.29
N ARG A 141 -0.11 17.39 -0.64
CA ARG A 141 0.99 18.30 -0.97
C ARG A 141 0.52 19.24 -2.07
N GLN A 142 0.78 20.52 -1.93
CA GLN A 142 0.52 21.48 -3.02
C GLN A 142 1.53 21.22 -4.14
N TYR A 143 1.10 20.52 -5.17
CA TYR A 143 1.80 20.48 -6.44
C TYR A 143 1.25 21.57 -7.36
N ARG A 144 2.10 22.11 -8.21
CA ARG A 144 1.79 23.19 -9.15
C ARG A 144 0.67 22.90 -10.17
N SER A 145 0.16 21.69 -10.24
CA SER A 145 -0.84 21.22 -11.21
C SER A 145 -2.30 21.26 -10.75
N GLY A 146 -2.62 21.86 -9.64
CA GLY A 146 -3.97 22.36 -9.33
C GLY A 146 -5.12 21.39 -9.08
N VAL A 147 -5.10 20.17 -9.58
CA VAL A 147 -6.20 19.20 -9.41
C VAL A 147 -5.86 18.22 -8.30
N VAL A 148 -6.58 18.33 -7.18
CA VAL A 148 -6.47 17.38 -6.05
C VAL A 148 -7.66 16.44 -6.10
N ASN A 149 -7.41 15.18 -6.37
CA ASN A 149 -8.43 14.14 -6.35
C ASN A 149 -8.39 13.41 -5.00
N ILE A 150 -9.40 13.64 -4.18
CA ILE A 150 -9.65 12.91 -2.92
C ILE A 150 -11.08 12.34 -2.95
N PRO A 151 -11.40 11.28 -2.19
CA PRO A 151 -12.76 10.75 -2.13
C PRO A 151 -13.78 11.81 -1.70
N LEU A 152 -14.97 11.73 -2.27
CA LEU A 152 -16.09 12.62 -1.93
C LEU A 152 -16.41 12.49 -0.43
N GLY A 153 -16.66 13.64 0.21
CA GLY A 153 -16.96 13.68 1.65
C GLY A 153 -15.74 13.74 2.55
N CYS A 154 -14.53 13.49 2.06
CA CYS A 154 -13.32 13.73 2.84
C CYS A 154 -12.97 15.21 2.93
N LYS A 155 -12.49 15.62 4.08
CA LYS A 155 -11.84 16.93 4.30
C LYS A 155 -10.41 16.88 3.77
N ARG A 156 -9.82 18.04 3.54
CA ARG A 156 -8.42 18.18 3.10
C ARG A 156 -7.66 19.17 3.96
N ILE A 157 -6.39 18.85 4.24
CA ILE A 157 -5.43 19.79 4.85
C ILE A 157 -4.11 19.72 4.10
N ASN A 158 -3.27 20.74 4.24
CA ASN A 158 -1.92 20.68 3.71
C ASN A 158 -1.08 19.65 4.48
N TYR A 159 -0.18 18.98 3.79
CA TYR A 159 0.75 18.05 4.43
C TYR A 159 1.59 18.69 5.53
N GLY A 160 1.91 20.00 5.40
CA GLY A 160 2.63 20.76 6.42
C GLY A 160 1.88 20.83 7.74
N ASP A 161 0.56 20.93 7.69
CA ASP A 161 -0.32 21.17 8.84
C ASP A 161 -0.70 19.86 9.57
N ARG A 162 -0.21 18.70 9.10
CA ARG A 162 -0.61 17.39 9.65
C ARG A 162 -0.38 17.26 11.15
N MET A 163 0.72 17.80 11.67
CA MET A 163 1.05 17.69 13.10
C MET A 163 0.16 18.55 13.97
N GLU A 164 -0.36 19.66 13.46
CA GLU A 164 -1.35 20.49 14.14
C GLU A 164 -2.72 19.80 14.20
N TYR A 165 -2.98 18.89 13.26
CA TYR A 165 -4.23 18.13 13.19
C TYR A 165 -4.19 16.85 14.02
N VAL A 166 -3.02 16.22 14.25
CA VAL A 166 -2.84 14.98 15.03
C VAL A 166 -3.54 14.99 16.40
N PRO A 167 -3.54 16.08 17.21
CA PRO A 167 -4.22 16.11 18.51
C PRO A 167 -5.71 15.77 18.46
N GLN A 168 -6.35 15.99 17.33
CA GLN A 168 -7.78 15.76 17.15
C GLN A 168 -8.07 14.32 16.70
N CYS A 169 -7.06 13.59 16.20
CA CYS A 169 -7.23 12.30 15.58
C CYS A 169 -7.42 11.18 16.61
N ASP A 170 -8.29 10.26 16.28
CA ASP A 170 -8.40 8.94 16.90
C ASP A 170 -7.53 7.91 16.16
N LEU A 171 -7.37 8.10 14.84
CA LEU A 171 -6.58 7.21 14.00
C LEU A 171 -5.85 8.00 12.91
N VAL A 172 -4.59 7.65 12.65
CA VAL A 172 -3.79 8.21 11.55
C VAL A 172 -3.23 7.06 10.70
N VAL A 173 -3.49 7.14 9.40
CA VAL A 173 -2.95 6.19 8.40
C VAL A 173 -1.88 6.87 7.58
N SER A 174 -0.67 6.31 7.53
CA SER A 174 0.40 6.80 6.65
C SER A 174 0.43 6.00 5.35
N ALA A 175 -0.17 6.54 4.28
CA ALA A 175 -0.33 5.91 2.97
C ALA A 175 0.43 6.68 1.87
N THR A 176 1.75 6.75 1.99
CA THR A 176 2.59 7.51 1.04
C THR A 176 3.76 6.68 0.53
N ALA A 177 4.09 6.84 -0.75
CA ALA A 177 5.29 6.28 -1.37
C ALA A 177 6.55 7.15 -1.13
N SER A 178 6.48 8.14 -0.24
CA SER A 178 7.64 8.99 0.07
C SER A 178 8.78 8.16 0.68
N PRO A 179 10.03 8.34 0.27
CA PRO A 179 11.17 7.69 0.89
C PRO A 179 11.46 8.20 2.31
N ASN A 180 10.85 9.31 2.70
CA ASN A 180 11.03 9.92 4.02
C ASN A 180 9.89 9.52 4.96
N PHE A 181 10.21 9.36 6.23
CA PHE A 181 9.20 9.17 7.27
C PHE A 181 8.24 10.35 7.32
N THR A 182 6.95 10.06 7.34
CA THR A 182 5.88 11.08 7.42
C THR A 182 5.63 11.54 8.84
N LEU A 183 5.81 10.64 9.79
CA LEU A 183 5.76 10.88 11.23
C LEU A 183 7.08 10.43 11.84
N ARG A 184 7.64 11.23 12.71
CA ARG A 184 8.86 10.96 13.46
C ARG A 184 8.60 11.31 14.92
N GLU A 185 9.27 10.64 15.83
CA GLU A 185 9.13 10.85 17.27
C GLU A 185 9.34 12.32 17.65
N GLU A 186 10.34 12.96 17.04
CA GLU A 186 10.66 14.36 17.32
C GLU A 186 9.51 15.32 17.00
N LEU A 187 8.66 14.96 16.03
CA LEU A 187 7.50 15.78 15.65
C LEU A 187 6.38 15.74 16.69
N PHE A 188 6.38 14.76 17.59
CA PHE A 188 5.40 14.64 18.68
C PHE A 188 5.82 15.40 19.94
N GLN A 189 7.05 15.91 20.00
CA GLN A 189 7.52 16.67 21.16
C GLN A 189 6.65 17.92 21.37
N GLY A 190 6.06 18.01 22.57
CA GLY A 190 5.15 19.12 22.92
C GLY A 190 3.72 19.00 22.37
N ILE A 191 3.41 17.95 21.61
CA ILE A 191 2.06 17.69 21.10
C ILE A 191 1.36 16.72 22.06
N ARG A 192 0.20 17.14 22.60
CA ARG A 192 -0.66 16.23 23.36
C ARG A 192 -1.64 15.52 22.42
N THR A 193 -1.43 14.25 22.21
CA THR A 193 -2.34 13.38 21.46
C THR A 193 -3.45 12.85 22.35
N LYS A 194 -4.48 12.23 21.75
CA LYS A 194 -5.39 11.38 22.50
C LYS A 194 -4.65 10.15 23.04
N ASP A 195 -5.04 9.67 24.21
CA ASP A 195 -4.36 8.56 24.89
C ASP A 195 -4.48 7.23 24.10
N ASP A 196 -5.55 7.10 23.31
CA ASP A 196 -5.88 5.94 22.49
C ASP A 196 -5.63 6.19 20.98
N LEU A 197 -4.76 7.14 20.62
CA LEU A 197 -4.39 7.40 19.23
C LEU A 197 -3.78 6.15 18.58
N ILE A 198 -4.38 5.74 17.47
CA ILE A 198 -3.92 4.60 16.66
C ILE A 198 -3.14 5.11 15.44
N LEU A 199 -1.96 4.53 15.19
CA LEU A 199 -1.14 4.78 14.00
C LEU A 199 -1.07 3.51 13.14
N ILE A 200 -1.33 3.62 11.83
CA ILE A 200 -1.26 2.56 10.81
C ILE A 200 -0.34 2.97 9.68
#